data_68ad867999bdb129f920119adb4fbdc0
#
_entry.id   68ad867999bdb129f920119adb4fbdc0
#
_cell.length_a   1.000
_cell.length_b   1.000
_cell.length_c   1.000
_cell.angle_alpha   90.00
_cell.angle_beta   90.00
_cell.angle_gamma   90.00
#
_symmetry.space_group_name_H-M   'P 1'
#
loop_
_entity.id
_entity.type
_entity.pdbx_description
1 polymer ?
#
loop_
_entity_poly.entity_id
_entity_poly.type
_entity_poly.pdbx_seq_one_letter_code
_entity_poly.pdbx_strand_id
1 'polypeptide(L)'
;MSASVLIIYTGGTIGMKEDPMDGTLKPFDFSQIKAEVPELNKFAVRIDSYTFDPLIDSSDVEPSLWISLAEIIRDRYEEYDGFVILHGTDTMAYSASTLSFMLEGLTKPVIFTGSQLPIGVPRTDGKENLISAVEIAAAKDEKGHARVPEVAICFDSQLLRGNRCVKYSAEAFNAFASPNCPPLAEAGINIRYNTDLIRKPIYWDAQLRVQTRLDTRVSILKVHPGMTPQVMRSVVCDPLTRACILETYGSGNALSRDWFLDILREAAGSGKILLNVTQCKSGTVNMDLYATGASLKHAGVLSGVDITTEAALGKLFCLMGRNDNNDWVKTMLEKDLCGEISK
;
A
#
# COMPACT_ATOMS: atom_id res chain seq x y z
N MET A 1 25.93 15.78 -9.98
CA MET A 1 24.90 15.52 -11.01
C MET A 1 23.55 15.92 -10.43
N SER A 2 22.63 16.45 -11.22
CA SER A 2 21.26 16.70 -10.77
C SER A 2 20.56 15.37 -10.47
N ALA A 3 19.69 15.35 -9.49
CA ALA A 3 18.87 14.16 -9.21
C ALA A 3 17.97 13.82 -10.41
N SER A 4 17.57 12.55 -10.52
CA SER A 4 16.71 12.05 -11.61
C SER A 4 15.51 11.30 -11.05
N VAL A 5 14.31 11.61 -11.54
CA VAL A 5 13.04 10.99 -11.11
C VAL A 5 12.28 10.49 -12.31
N LEU A 6 11.81 9.24 -12.24
CA LEU A 6 10.87 8.68 -13.21
C LEU A 6 9.46 8.80 -12.65
N ILE A 7 8.58 9.48 -13.39
CA ILE A 7 7.15 9.50 -13.11
C ILE A 7 6.49 8.38 -13.90
N ILE A 8 5.78 7.48 -13.21
CA ILE A 8 5.04 6.38 -13.82
C ILE A 8 3.55 6.71 -13.68
N TYR A 9 2.90 6.98 -14.80
CA TYR A 9 1.49 7.32 -14.85
C TYR A 9 0.66 6.09 -15.19
N THR A 10 -0.08 5.57 -14.20
CA THR A 10 -0.94 4.41 -14.37
C THR A 10 -2.37 4.78 -14.75
N GLY A 11 -2.79 6.01 -14.42
CA GLY A 11 -4.16 6.49 -14.57
C GLY A 11 -4.61 7.32 -13.36
N GLY A 12 -5.91 7.46 -13.21
CA GLY A 12 -6.54 8.21 -12.11
C GLY A 12 -6.80 9.68 -12.43
N THR A 13 -7.55 10.31 -11.55
CA THR A 13 -8.11 11.66 -11.72
C THR A 13 -7.05 12.74 -11.96
N ILE A 14 -5.85 12.60 -11.39
CA ILE A 14 -4.77 13.59 -11.49
C ILE A 14 -4.40 13.91 -12.94
N GLY A 15 -4.40 12.92 -13.82
CA GLY A 15 -4.06 13.06 -15.23
C GLY A 15 -5.26 13.26 -16.15
N MET A 16 -6.39 13.65 -15.61
CA MET A 16 -7.58 13.95 -16.39
C MET A 16 -7.70 15.47 -16.65
N LYS A 17 -8.26 15.81 -17.79
CA LYS A 17 -8.57 17.20 -18.16
C LYS A 17 -10.00 17.25 -18.69
N GLU A 18 -10.72 18.29 -18.29
CA GLU A 18 -12.05 18.55 -18.82
C GLU A 18 -11.95 18.94 -20.30
N ASP A 19 -12.68 18.21 -21.14
CA ASP A 19 -12.79 18.57 -22.55
C ASP A 19 -13.68 19.80 -22.68
N PRO A 20 -13.17 20.91 -23.26
CA PRO A 20 -13.97 22.14 -23.41
C PRO A 20 -15.23 21.99 -24.27
N MET A 21 -15.31 20.95 -25.09
CA MET A 21 -16.41 20.72 -26.03
C MET A 21 -17.63 20.06 -25.37
N ASP A 22 -17.40 19.09 -24.47
CA ASP A 22 -18.46 18.26 -23.91
C ASP A 22 -18.43 18.17 -22.38
N GLY A 23 -17.45 18.81 -21.71
CA GLY A 23 -17.31 18.79 -20.26
C GLY A 23 -16.88 17.43 -19.68
N THR A 24 -16.54 16.45 -20.52
CA THR A 24 -16.10 15.13 -20.05
C THR A 24 -14.63 15.15 -19.62
N LEU A 25 -14.29 14.33 -18.64
CA LEU A 25 -12.90 14.15 -18.23
C LEU A 25 -12.21 13.19 -19.20
N LYS A 26 -11.16 13.66 -19.87
CA LYS A 26 -10.33 12.87 -20.78
C LYS A 26 -8.89 12.83 -20.27
N PRO A 27 -8.18 11.70 -20.43
CA PRO A 27 -6.76 11.63 -20.14
C PRO A 27 -6.00 12.63 -21.00
N PHE A 28 -5.02 13.33 -20.42
CA PHE A 28 -4.11 14.16 -21.18
C PHE A 28 -2.75 13.49 -21.38
N ASP A 29 -2.05 13.88 -22.44
CA ASP A 29 -0.69 13.40 -22.67
C ASP A 29 0.23 13.88 -21.52
N PHE A 30 0.80 12.91 -20.79
CA PHE A 30 1.67 13.22 -19.67
C PHE A 30 2.95 13.99 -20.06
N SER A 31 3.35 13.98 -21.33
CA SER A 31 4.41 14.87 -21.83
C SER A 31 4.10 16.35 -21.59
N GLN A 32 2.81 16.68 -21.42
CA GLN A 32 2.34 18.03 -21.14
C GLN A 32 2.31 18.38 -19.63
N ILE A 33 2.63 17.45 -18.71
CA ILE A 33 2.57 17.68 -17.26
C ILE A 33 3.41 18.88 -16.83
N LYS A 34 4.56 19.10 -17.48
CA LYS A 34 5.42 20.27 -17.22
C LYS A 34 4.79 21.58 -17.67
N ALA A 35 3.83 21.55 -18.60
CA ALA A 35 3.05 22.71 -19.00
C ALA A 35 1.93 23.00 -17.98
N GLU A 36 1.30 21.96 -17.44
CA GLU A 36 0.25 22.10 -16.42
C GLU A 36 0.82 22.40 -15.02
N VAL A 37 2.05 21.93 -14.74
CA VAL A 37 2.78 22.19 -13.49
C VAL A 37 4.17 22.78 -13.78
N PRO A 38 4.22 24.05 -14.25
CA PRO A 38 5.48 24.69 -14.63
C PRO A 38 6.47 24.84 -13.46
N GLU A 39 5.99 24.73 -12.21
CA GLU A 39 6.79 24.72 -11.00
C GLU A 39 7.83 23.59 -11.00
N LEU A 40 7.53 22.45 -11.63
CA LEU A 40 8.47 21.33 -11.77
C LEU A 40 9.75 21.71 -12.53
N ASN A 41 9.69 22.71 -13.41
CA ASN A 41 10.87 23.21 -14.12
C ASN A 41 11.83 24.01 -13.22
N LYS A 42 11.40 24.41 -12.02
CA LYS A 42 12.25 25.14 -11.05
C LYS A 42 13.13 24.21 -10.23
N PHE A 43 12.82 22.92 -10.21
CA PHE A 43 13.67 21.94 -9.55
C PHE A 43 14.86 21.58 -10.44
N ALA A 44 16.05 21.53 -9.83
CA ALA A 44 17.25 21.01 -10.50
C ALA A 44 17.21 19.47 -10.57
N VAL A 45 16.12 18.91 -11.12
CA VAL A 45 15.84 17.47 -11.20
C VAL A 45 15.52 17.12 -12.64
N ARG A 46 16.16 16.07 -13.18
CA ARG A 46 15.73 15.46 -14.43
C ARG A 46 14.47 14.65 -14.18
N ILE A 47 13.38 15.01 -14.85
CA ILE A 47 12.09 14.31 -14.75
C ILE A 47 11.76 13.72 -16.10
N ASP A 48 11.66 12.39 -16.12
CA ASP A 48 11.19 11.62 -17.26
C ASP A 48 9.86 10.95 -16.89
N SER A 49 9.10 10.48 -17.90
CA SER A 49 7.80 9.86 -17.67
C SER A 49 7.65 8.54 -18.43
N TYR A 50 6.92 7.62 -17.81
CA TYR A 50 6.40 6.40 -18.42
C TYR A 50 4.88 6.40 -18.25
N THR A 51 4.14 6.22 -19.33
CA THR A 51 2.67 6.23 -19.30
C THR A 51 2.15 4.86 -19.72
N PHE A 52 1.25 4.31 -18.93
CA PHE A 52 0.52 3.09 -19.28
C PHE A 52 -0.45 3.34 -20.41
N ASP A 53 -0.57 2.40 -21.33
CA ASP A 53 -1.54 2.44 -22.43
C ASP A 53 -2.18 1.04 -22.57
N PRO A 54 -3.48 0.90 -22.30
CA PRO A 54 -4.39 1.95 -21.83
C PRO A 54 -4.14 2.38 -20.37
N LEU A 55 -4.59 3.57 -20.01
CA LEU A 55 -4.65 4.01 -18.61
C LEU A 55 -5.65 3.17 -17.83
N ILE A 56 -5.35 2.95 -16.55
CA ILE A 56 -6.12 2.06 -15.67
C ILE A 56 -6.89 2.90 -14.66
N ASP A 57 -8.20 2.70 -14.58
CA ASP A 57 -8.99 3.18 -13.45
C ASP A 57 -8.57 2.42 -12.19
N SER A 58 -8.41 3.13 -11.06
CA SER A 58 -8.00 2.47 -9.82
C SER A 58 -9.01 1.46 -9.27
N SER A 59 -10.27 1.54 -9.67
CA SER A 59 -11.28 0.52 -9.35
C SER A 59 -11.07 -0.81 -10.10
N ASP A 60 -10.35 -0.77 -11.22
CA ASP A 60 -10.07 -1.93 -12.09
C ASP A 60 -8.63 -2.46 -11.91
N VAL A 61 -7.94 -2.03 -10.85
CA VAL A 61 -6.58 -2.50 -10.57
C VAL A 61 -6.55 -3.99 -10.25
N GLU A 62 -5.72 -4.70 -11.01
CA GLU A 62 -5.42 -6.12 -10.81
C GLU A 62 -3.94 -6.32 -10.41
N PRO A 63 -3.57 -7.49 -9.86
CA PRO A 63 -2.18 -7.82 -9.50
C PRO A 63 -1.18 -7.69 -10.66
N SER A 64 -1.61 -7.80 -11.90
CA SER A 64 -0.82 -7.57 -13.11
C SER A 64 -0.22 -6.16 -13.17
N LEU A 65 -0.95 -5.13 -12.70
CA LEU A 65 -0.41 -3.78 -12.61
C LEU A 65 0.75 -3.70 -11.62
N TRP A 66 0.64 -4.33 -10.45
CA TRP A 66 1.71 -4.33 -9.46
C TRP A 66 2.97 -5.03 -9.96
N ILE A 67 2.80 -6.13 -10.70
CA ILE A 67 3.91 -6.83 -11.35
C ILE A 67 4.59 -5.92 -12.37
N SER A 68 3.81 -5.27 -13.25
CA SER A 68 4.35 -4.34 -14.25
C SER A 68 5.07 -3.15 -13.61
N LEU A 69 4.50 -2.55 -12.54
CA LEU A 69 5.16 -1.47 -11.78
C LEU A 69 6.50 -1.93 -11.19
N ALA A 70 6.52 -3.10 -10.56
CA ALA A 70 7.73 -3.64 -9.96
C ALA A 70 8.82 -3.94 -11.02
N GLU A 71 8.43 -4.42 -12.19
CA GLU A 71 9.33 -4.67 -13.32
C GLU A 71 9.87 -3.37 -13.92
N ILE A 72 9.03 -2.36 -14.15
CA ILE A 72 9.47 -1.04 -14.62
C ILE A 72 10.48 -0.43 -13.65
N ILE A 73 10.20 -0.47 -12.33
CA ILE A 73 11.11 0.02 -11.31
C ILE A 73 12.44 -0.74 -11.36
N ARG A 74 12.43 -2.09 -11.44
CA ARG A 74 13.63 -2.90 -11.55
C ARG A 74 14.45 -2.53 -12.77
N ASP A 75 13.82 -2.47 -13.94
CA ASP A 75 14.49 -2.28 -15.22
C ASP A 75 15.07 -0.87 -15.37
N ARG A 76 14.52 0.10 -14.63
CA ARG A 76 14.96 1.51 -14.60
C ARG A 76 15.69 1.90 -13.31
N TYR A 77 15.97 0.93 -12.42
CA TYR A 77 16.46 1.24 -11.08
C TYR A 77 17.77 2.02 -11.08
N GLU A 78 18.70 1.66 -11.95
CA GLU A 78 20.03 2.31 -12.03
C GLU A 78 19.99 3.67 -12.77
N GLU A 79 18.93 3.96 -13.53
CA GLU A 79 18.82 5.19 -14.32
C GLU A 79 18.28 6.37 -13.52
N TYR A 80 17.53 6.10 -12.42
CA TYR A 80 16.83 7.12 -11.64
C TYR A 80 17.17 7.04 -10.15
N ASP A 81 17.13 8.21 -9.50
CA ASP A 81 17.34 8.35 -8.04
C ASP A 81 16.06 8.09 -7.25
N GLY A 82 14.90 8.20 -7.88
CA GLY A 82 13.60 7.95 -7.27
C GLY A 82 12.49 7.77 -8.29
N PHE A 83 11.37 7.26 -7.82
CA PHE A 83 10.18 6.95 -8.63
C PHE A 83 8.95 7.61 -8.02
N VAL A 84 8.11 8.22 -8.87
CA VAL A 84 6.81 8.75 -8.49
C VAL A 84 5.75 7.99 -9.30
N ILE A 85 4.76 7.41 -8.62
CA ILE A 85 3.69 6.66 -9.26
C ILE A 85 2.40 7.48 -9.13
N LEU A 86 1.88 7.94 -10.28
CA LEU A 86 0.57 8.58 -10.34
C LEU A 86 -0.50 7.51 -10.49
N HIS A 87 -1.38 7.44 -9.51
CA HIS A 87 -2.34 6.35 -9.34
C HIS A 87 -3.70 6.91 -8.88
N GLY A 88 -4.79 6.30 -9.29
CA GLY A 88 -6.12 6.64 -8.76
C GLY A 88 -6.23 6.28 -7.28
N THR A 89 -7.05 7.04 -6.54
CA THR A 89 -7.05 6.99 -5.07
C THR A 89 -7.71 5.75 -4.47
N ASP A 90 -8.62 5.05 -5.18
CA ASP A 90 -9.45 3.98 -4.60
C ASP A 90 -8.66 2.79 -4.10
N THR A 91 -7.67 2.35 -4.87
CA THR A 91 -6.83 1.19 -4.52
C THR A 91 -5.35 1.53 -4.29
N MET A 92 -5.01 2.83 -4.18
CA MET A 92 -3.63 3.27 -3.97
C MET A 92 -3.00 2.64 -2.72
N ALA A 93 -3.76 2.51 -1.62
CA ALA A 93 -3.27 1.89 -0.38
C ALA A 93 -2.96 0.39 -0.58
N TYR A 94 -3.74 -0.34 -1.38
CA TYR A 94 -3.45 -1.73 -1.76
C TYR A 94 -2.20 -1.83 -2.62
N SER A 95 -2.07 -0.96 -3.62
CA SER A 95 -0.94 -0.94 -4.55
C SER A 95 0.37 -0.60 -3.82
N ALA A 96 0.37 0.46 -2.99
CA ALA A 96 1.54 0.86 -2.22
C ALA A 96 1.93 -0.20 -1.17
N SER A 97 0.93 -0.82 -0.51
CA SER A 97 1.17 -1.92 0.43
C SER A 97 1.81 -3.11 -0.27
N THR A 98 1.23 -3.59 -1.37
CA THR A 98 1.74 -4.77 -2.08
C THR A 98 3.14 -4.52 -2.64
N LEU A 99 3.37 -3.35 -3.24
CA LEU A 99 4.67 -2.99 -3.80
C LEU A 99 5.75 -2.92 -2.72
N SER A 100 5.40 -2.54 -1.47
CA SER A 100 6.32 -2.56 -0.34
C SER A 100 6.90 -3.95 -0.07
N PHE A 101 6.13 -5.02 -0.30
CA PHE A 101 6.57 -6.41 -0.13
C PHE A 101 7.22 -7.00 -1.39
N MET A 102 6.95 -6.42 -2.57
CA MET A 102 7.52 -6.87 -3.84
C MET A 102 8.95 -6.36 -4.07
N LEU A 103 9.32 -5.22 -3.48
CA LEU A 103 10.60 -4.54 -3.70
C LEU A 103 11.54 -4.76 -2.51
N GLU A 104 12.28 -5.86 -2.50
CA GLU A 104 13.25 -6.17 -1.44
C GLU A 104 14.60 -5.50 -1.68
N GLY A 105 15.18 -4.94 -0.62
CA GLY A 105 16.46 -4.24 -0.71
C GLY A 105 16.34 -2.85 -1.35
N LEU A 106 15.15 -2.25 -1.27
CA LEU A 106 14.89 -0.91 -1.81
C LEU A 106 15.80 0.12 -1.12
N THR A 107 16.57 0.88 -1.92
CA THR A 107 17.46 1.96 -1.46
C THR A 107 17.05 3.32 -2.03
N LYS A 108 16.02 3.36 -2.86
CA LYS A 108 15.49 4.55 -3.54
C LYS A 108 14.03 4.75 -3.20
N PRO A 109 13.51 6.00 -3.21
CA PRO A 109 12.10 6.27 -2.94
C PRO A 109 11.19 5.74 -4.04
N VAL A 110 10.05 5.19 -3.65
CA VAL A 110 8.92 4.89 -4.55
C VAL A 110 7.69 5.57 -3.97
N ILE A 111 7.31 6.71 -4.51
CA ILE A 111 6.31 7.60 -3.94
C ILE A 111 5.03 7.53 -4.77
N PHE A 112 3.99 6.95 -4.21
CA PHE A 112 2.64 7.04 -4.79
C PHE A 112 2.03 8.41 -4.51
N THR A 113 1.32 8.93 -5.49
CA THR A 113 0.50 10.13 -5.34
C THR A 113 -0.64 10.12 -6.36
N GLY A 114 -1.54 11.06 -6.21
CA GLY A 114 -2.71 11.23 -7.04
C GLY A 114 -3.46 12.50 -6.65
N SER A 115 -4.72 12.62 -7.01
CA SER A 115 -5.55 13.73 -6.58
C SER A 115 -7.02 13.36 -6.48
N GLN A 116 -7.75 14.12 -5.69
CA GLN A 116 -9.21 14.06 -5.67
C GLN A 116 -9.83 14.85 -6.84
N LEU A 117 -9.15 15.92 -7.28
CA LEU A 117 -9.58 16.72 -8.42
C LEU A 117 -8.56 16.67 -9.56
N PRO A 118 -9.00 16.72 -10.82
CA PRO A 118 -8.12 16.82 -11.98
C PRO A 118 -7.14 17.98 -11.87
N ILE A 119 -5.93 17.83 -12.41
CA ILE A 119 -4.86 18.83 -12.26
C ILE A 119 -5.21 20.18 -12.94
N GLY A 120 -6.06 20.15 -13.95
CA GLY A 120 -6.46 21.35 -14.71
C GLY A 120 -7.62 22.13 -14.10
N VAL A 121 -8.26 21.68 -13.01
CA VAL A 121 -9.41 22.39 -12.43
C VAL A 121 -9.04 23.32 -11.29
N PRO A 122 -9.83 24.36 -11.03
CA PRO A 122 -9.62 25.24 -9.88
C PRO A 122 -9.65 24.45 -8.55
N ARG A 123 -8.77 24.81 -7.61
CA ARG A 123 -8.62 24.18 -6.28
C ARG A 123 -8.17 22.72 -6.31
N THR A 124 -7.54 22.27 -7.40
CA THR A 124 -6.97 20.93 -7.45
C THR A 124 -5.91 20.75 -6.36
N ASP A 125 -5.93 19.60 -5.69
CA ASP A 125 -4.88 19.10 -4.81
C ASP A 125 -3.72 18.45 -5.60
N GLY A 126 -3.93 18.15 -6.88
CA GLY A 126 -2.99 17.38 -7.71
C GLY A 126 -1.64 18.07 -7.92
N LYS A 127 -1.60 19.41 -8.00
CA LYS A 127 -0.32 20.14 -8.21
C LYS A 127 0.60 20.00 -7.02
N GLU A 128 0.11 20.32 -5.82
CA GLU A 128 0.88 20.26 -4.59
C GLU A 128 1.29 18.82 -4.24
N ASN A 129 0.39 17.85 -4.46
CA ASN A 129 0.68 16.44 -4.28
C ASN A 129 1.82 15.97 -5.20
N LEU A 130 1.79 16.35 -6.48
CA LEU A 130 2.83 15.98 -7.44
C LEU A 130 4.16 16.67 -7.14
N ILE A 131 4.15 17.98 -6.85
CA ILE A 131 5.35 18.76 -6.53
C ILE A 131 6.04 18.13 -5.31
N SER A 132 5.29 17.90 -4.23
CA SER A 132 5.82 17.31 -3.00
C SER A 132 6.36 15.90 -3.23
N ALA A 133 5.66 15.08 -4.01
CA ALA A 133 6.11 13.72 -4.34
C ALA A 133 7.43 13.71 -5.12
N VAL A 134 7.59 14.60 -6.11
CA VAL A 134 8.83 14.72 -6.90
C VAL A 134 9.97 15.25 -6.05
N GLU A 135 9.74 16.28 -5.21
CA GLU A 135 10.74 16.81 -4.30
C GLU A 135 11.24 15.74 -3.32
N ILE A 136 10.34 14.97 -2.72
CA ILE A 136 10.68 13.88 -1.81
C ILE A 136 11.42 12.76 -2.54
N ALA A 137 10.98 12.39 -3.74
CA ALA A 137 11.62 11.35 -4.54
C ALA A 137 13.05 11.72 -4.96
N ALA A 138 13.34 13.00 -5.12
CA ALA A 138 14.67 13.53 -5.47
C ALA A 138 15.56 13.81 -4.26
N ALA A 139 14.98 13.81 -3.04
CA ALA A 139 15.69 14.28 -1.84
C ALA A 139 16.77 13.31 -1.38
N LYS A 140 17.98 13.86 -1.14
CA LYS A 140 19.13 13.11 -0.62
C LYS A 140 19.58 13.66 0.74
N ASP A 141 20.20 12.81 1.53
CA ASP A 141 20.90 13.21 2.75
C ASP A 141 22.30 13.79 2.44
N GLU A 142 23.01 14.20 3.47
CA GLU A 142 24.37 14.77 3.36
C GLU A 142 25.41 13.79 2.78
N LYS A 143 25.11 12.48 2.82
CA LYS A 143 25.95 11.41 2.26
C LYS A 143 25.58 11.06 0.82
N GLY A 144 24.54 11.71 0.26
CA GLY A 144 24.05 11.44 -1.08
C GLY A 144 23.06 10.27 -1.15
N HIS A 145 22.64 9.71 -0.04
CA HIS A 145 21.65 8.63 0.02
C HIS A 145 20.22 9.23 -0.06
N ALA A 146 19.27 8.43 -0.57
CA ALA A 146 17.87 8.82 -0.54
C ALA A 146 17.38 9.07 0.89
N ARG A 147 16.63 10.15 1.10
CA ARG A 147 16.07 10.45 2.43
C ARG A 147 15.01 9.44 2.85
N VAL A 148 14.22 8.94 1.91
CA VAL A 148 13.10 8.01 2.17
C VAL A 148 13.22 6.79 1.25
N PRO A 149 14.07 5.81 1.54
CA PRO A 149 14.23 4.60 0.73
C PRO A 149 13.12 3.58 1.01
N GLU A 150 11.87 4.02 0.89
CA GLU A 150 10.67 3.22 1.16
C GLU A 150 9.61 3.43 0.07
N VAL A 151 8.64 2.52 0.01
CA VAL A 151 7.38 2.77 -0.70
C VAL A 151 6.49 3.61 0.22
N ALA A 152 6.04 4.78 -0.25
CA ALA A 152 5.25 5.70 0.53
C ALA A 152 4.12 6.34 -0.30
N ILE A 153 3.11 6.87 0.36
CA ILE A 153 2.04 7.69 -0.24
C ILE A 153 2.26 9.14 0.17
N CYS A 154 2.41 10.03 -0.80
CA CYS A 154 2.44 11.47 -0.60
C CYS A 154 1.08 12.05 -0.96
N PHE A 155 0.36 12.57 0.03
CA PHE A 155 -0.98 13.10 -0.16
C PHE A 155 -1.31 14.14 0.91
N ASP A 156 -1.98 15.25 0.54
CA ASP A 156 -2.39 16.32 1.45
C ASP A 156 -1.25 16.76 2.39
N SER A 157 -0.10 17.09 1.80
CA SER A 157 1.11 17.55 2.52
C SER A 157 1.71 16.52 3.51
N GLN A 158 1.29 15.27 3.48
CA GLN A 158 1.84 14.21 4.32
C GLN A 158 2.51 13.13 3.47
N LEU A 159 3.62 12.61 3.97
CA LEU A 159 4.25 11.40 3.45
C LEU A 159 3.97 10.26 4.42
N LEU A 160 3.16 9.31 4.01
CA LEU A 160 2.74 8.17 4.80
C LEU A 160 3.45 6.91 4.31
N ARG A 161 3.85 5.99 5.23
CA ARG A 161 4.41 4.70 4.81
C ARG A 161 3.35 3.90 4.05
N GLY A 162 3.69 3.40 2.86
CA GLY A 162 2.73 2.81 1.92
C GLY A 162 1.93 1.64 2.51
N ASN A 163 2.58 0.77 3.28
CA ASN A 163 1.94 -0.39 3.92
C ASN A 163 1.33 -0.11 5.31
N ARG A 164 1.16 1.17 5.66
CA ARG A 164 0.48 1.61 6.90
C ARG A 164 -0.74 2.47 6.61
N CYS A 165 -1.04 2.69 5.32
CA CYS A 165 -2.09 3.59 4.85
C CYS A 165 -3.41 2.87 4.62
N VAL A 166 -4.47 3.64 4.82
CA VAL A 166 -5.83 3.31 4.40
C VAL A 166 -6.45 4.52 3.69
N LYS A 167 -7.34 4.28 2.71
CA LYS A 167 -8.18 5.36 2.18
C LYS A 167 -9.28 5.66 3.19
N TYR A 168 -9.16 6.81 3.86
CA TYR A 168 -10.03 7.19 4.96
C TYR A 168 -11.28 7.95 4.49
N SER A 169 -11.14 8.79 3.45
CA SER A 169 -12.23 9.60 2.93
C SER A 169 -12.37 9.47 1.42
N ALA A 170 -13.62 9.43 0.95
CA ALA A 170 -13.94 9.46 -0.47
C ALA A 170 -13.98 10.88 -1.06
N GLU A 171 -14.12 11.93 -0.23
CA GLU A 171 -14.40 13.30 -0.70
C GLU A 171 -13.36 14.32 -0.22
N ALA A 172 -12.76 14.11 0.96
CA ALA A 172 -11.81 15.09 1.53
C ALA A 172 -10.45 15.04 0.82
N PHE A 173 -9.74 16.17 0.79
CA PHE A 173 -8.37 16.20 0.27
C PHE A 173 -7.40 15.38 1.13
N ASN A 174 -7.60 15.32 2.45
CA ASN A 174 -6.92 14.39 3.34
C ASN A 174 -7.50 12.97 3.21
N ALA A 175 -7.45 12.42 2.00
CA ALA A 175 -8.10 11.16 1.65
C ALA A 175 -7.45 9.93 2.30
N PHE A 176 -6.18 10.01 2.70
CA PHE A 176 -5.43 8.90 3.28
C PHE A 176 -5.08 9.16 4.74
N ALA A 177 -5.05 8.09 5.52
CA ALA A 177 -4.59 8.10 6.90
C ALA A 177 -3.66 6.92 7.18
N SER A 178 -2.77 7.10 8.15
CA SER A 178 -1.89 6.05 8.68
C SER A 178 -2.09 5.99 10.19
N PRO A 179 -3.16 5.32 10.67
CA PRO A 179 -3.65 5.48 12.05
C PRO A 179 -2.68 4.99 13.13
N ASN A 180 -1.84 3.99 12.81
CA ASN A 180 -0.90 3.38 13.75
C ASN A 180 0.58 3.71 13.45
N CYS A 181 0.84 4.61 12.51
CA CYS A 181 2.20 5.04 12.18
C CYS A 181 2.18 6.53 11.82
N PRO A 182 2.92 7.38 12.54
CA PRO A 182 2.98 8.80 12.20
C PRO A 182 3.53 9.03 10.78
N PRO A 183 3.29 10.20 10.17
CA PRO A 183 3.86 10.55 8.87
C PRO A 183 5.39 10.45 8.86
N LEU A 184 5.95 9.94 7.77
CA LEU A 184 7.40 9.91 7.53
C LEU A 184 7.96 11.30 7.22
N ALA A 185 7.12 12.17 6.67
CA ALA A 185 7.43 13.58 6.46
C ALA A 185 6.16 14.43 6.35
N GLU A 186 6.31 15.73 6.58
CA GLU A 186 5.28 16.75 6.40
C GLU A 186 5.81 17.86 5.49
N ALA A 187 5.11 18.14 4.40
CA ALA A 187 5.41 19.21 3.48
C ALA A 187 4.77 20.53 3.96
N GLY A 188 5.60 21.51 4.29
CA GLY A 188 5.22 22.87 4.62
C GLY A 188 6.06 23.83 3.78
N ILE A 189 6.52 24.95 4.35
CA ILE A 189 7.52 25.81 3.69
C ILE A 189 8.79 25.01 3.37
N ASN A 190 9.14 24.09 4.26
CA ASN A 190 10.19 23.08 4.06
C ASN A 190 9.62 21.72 4.40
N ILE A 191 10.11 20.67 3.73
CA ILE A 191 9.73 19.30 4.07
C ILE A 191 10.48 18.88 5.34
N ARG A 192 9.70 18.53 6.38
CA ARG A 192 10.21 18.02 7.65
C ARG A 192 10.13 16.52 7.67
N TYR A 193 11.28 15.85 7.71
CA TYR A 193 11.39 14.40 7.73
C TYR A 193 11.45 13.88 9.17
N ASN A 194 10.66 12.85 9.47
CA ASN A 194 10.72 12.10 10.73
C ASN A 194 11.78 10.98 10.58
N THR A 195 13.03 11.35 10.70
CA THR A 195 14.19 10.49 10.42
C THR A 195 14.25 9.23 11.27
N ASP A 196 13.65 9.25 12.47
CA ASP A 196 13.63 8.12 13.39
C ASP A 196 12.64 7.03 12.97
N LEU A 197 11.61 7.42 12.21
CA LEU A 197 10.62 6.48 11.67
C LEU A 197 11.05 5.91 10.31
N ILE A 198 11.78 6.70 9.51
CA ILE A 198 12.18 6.27 8.16
C ILE A 198 13.11 5.07 8.27
N ARG A 199 12.73 3.96 7.63
CA ARG A 199 13.54 2.74 7.58
C ARG A 199 14.73 2.96 6.65
N LYS A 200 15.91 2.67 7.16
CA LYS A 200 17.14 2.69 6.35
C LYS A 200 17.47 1.29 5.89
N PRO A 201 17.95 1.11 4.66
CA PRO A 201 18.42 -0.19 4.21
C PRO A 201 19.62 -0.62 5.06
N ILE A 202 19.80 -1.94 5.25
CA ILE A 202 20.95 -2.48 5.96
C ILE A 202 22.24 -2.13 5.21
N TYR A 203 22.18 -2.20 3.88
CA TYR A 203 23.27 -1.85 2.98
C TYR A 203 22.74 -0.94 1.87
N TRP A 204 23.41 0.19 1.65
CA TRP A 204 23.03 1.16 0.61
C TRP A 204 23.39 0.72 -0.81
N ASP A 205 24.29 -0.25 -0.94
CA ASP A 205 24.69 -0.91 -2.19
C ASP A 205 23.93 -2.23 -2.44
N ALA A 206 22.89 -2.48 -1.65
CA ALA A 206 22.05 -3.66 -1.83
C ALA A 206 21.40 -3.65 -3.22
N GLN A 207 21.44 -4.79 -3.89
CA GLN A 207 20.73 -4.96 -5.15
C GLN A 207 19.24 -5.10 -4.90
N LEU A 208 18.43 -4.37 -5.66
CA LEU A 208 16.98 -4.51 -5.66
C LEU A 208 16.60 -5.92 -6.14
N ARG A 209 15.84 -6.63 -5.32
CA ARG A 209 15.23 -7.91 -5.70
C ARG A 209 13.74 -7.72 -5.82
N VAL A 210 13.18 -8.11 -6.96
CA VAL A 210 11.78 -7.92 -7.27
C VAL A 210 11.04 -9.25 -7.24
N GLN A 211 9.99 -9.30 -6.43
CA GLN A 211 9.06 -10.43 -6.35
C GLN A 211 7.87 -10.18 -7.28
N THR A 212 7.75 -10.98 -8.33
CA THR A 212 6.65 -10.87 -9.31
C THR A 212 5.64 -12.01 -9.23
N ARG A 213 5.96 -13.09 -8.50
CA ARG A 213 5.03 -14.19 -8.29
C ARG A 213 4.13 -13.90 -7.10
N LEU A 214 2.85 -13.66 -7.37
CA LEU A 214 1.81 -13.42 -6.37
C LEU A 214 0.82 -14.58 -6.34
N ASP A 215 0.35 -14.95 -5.15
CA ASP A 215 -0.74 -15.91 -4.97
C ASP A 215 -1.94 -15.18 -4.36
N THR A 216 -2.96 -14.96 -5.16
CA THR A 216 -4.12 -14.14 -4.82
C THR A 216 -5.26 -14.93 -4.16
N ARG A 217 -5.06 -16.19 -3.81
CA ARG A 217 -6.08 -17.07 -3.20
C ARG A 217 -6.33 -16.73 -1.73
N VAL A 218 -6.73 -15.48 -1.47
CA VAL A 218 -7.06 -14.92 -0.16
C VAL A 218 -8.50 -14.44 -0.15
N SER A 219 -9.25 -14.83 0.88
CA SER A 219 -10.57 -14.26 1.18
C SER A 219 -10.49 -13.29 2.35
N ILE A 220 -11.46 -12.38 2.44
CA ILE A 220 -11.64 -11.47 3.58
C ILE A 220 -13.01 -11.70 4.16
N LEU A 221 -13.10 -11.98 5.46
CA LEU A 221 -14.34 -12.12 6.20
C LEU A 221 -14.46 -11.01 7.22
N LYS A 222 -15.37 -10.07 6.99
CA LYS A 222 -15.73 -9.07 7.99
C LYS A 222 -16.76 -9.66 8.95
N VAL A 223 -16.35 -9.88 10.20
CA VAL A 223 -17.23 -10.40 11.26
C VAL A 223 -18.27 -9.33 11.62
N HIS A 224 -19.54 -9.74 11.73
CA HIS A 224 -20.64 -8.85 12.09
C HIS A 224 -21.70 -9.56 12.93
N PRO A 225 -22.49 -8.84 13.75
CA PRO A 225 -23.66 -9.40 14.41
C PRO A 225 -24.65 -9.97 13.39
N GLY A 226 -25.20 -11.16 13.67
CA GLY A 226 -26.10 -11.84 12.74
C GLY A 226 -25.43 -12.73 11.68
N MET A 227 -24.09 -12.86 11.72
CA MET A 227 -23.39 -13.83 10.87
C MET A 227 -23.88 -15.26 11.15
N THR A 228 -24.09 -16.02 10.08
CA THR A 228 -24.53 -17.43 10.18
C THR A 228 -23.37 -18.40 9.90
N PRO A 229 -23.46 -19.66 10.41
CA PRO A 229 -22.47 -20.68 10.09
C PRO A 229 -22.28 -20.93 8.59
N GLN A 230 -23.36 -20.84 7.81
CA GLN A 230 -23.32 -21.05 6.35
C GLN A 230 -22.50 -19.98 5.65
N VAL A 231 -22.75 -18.69 5.96
CA VAL A 231 -21.98 -17.57 5.38
C VAL A 231 -20.51 -17.66 5.77
N MET A 232 -20.24 -17.90 7.06
CA MET A 232 -18.84 -18.03 7.50
C MET A 232 -18.13 -19.19 6.79
N ARG A 233 -18.77 -20.35 6.72
CA ARG A 233 -18.19 -21.56 6.09
C ARG A 233 -17.91 -21.34 4.60
N SER A 234 -18.81 -20.67 3.87
CA SER A 234 -18.62 -20.39 2.43
C SER A 234 -17.40 -19.51 2.15
N VAL A 235 -16.99 -18.65 3.09
CA VAL A 235 -15.82 -17.78 2.93
C VAL A 235 -14.56 -18.41 3.52
N VAL A 236 -14.65 -18.90 4.77
CA VAL A 236 -13.47 -19.38 5.50
C VAL A 236 -13.03 -20.77 5.00
N CYS A 237 -13.98 -21.65 4.64
CA CYS A 237 -13.68 -23.02 4.18
C CYS A 237 -13.73 -23.15 2.65
N ASP A 238 -13.78 -22.06 1.88
CA ASP A 238 -13.73 -22.12 0.43
C ASP A 238 -12.46 -22.84 -0.04
N PRO A 239 -12.58 -23.98 -0.76
CA PRO A 239 -11.42 -24.76 -1.19
C PRO A 239 -10.52 -24.03 -2.19
N LEU A 240 -11.01 -22.99 -2.85
CA LEU A 240 -10.25 -22.19 -3.80
C LEU A 240 -9.33 -21.17 -3.12
N THR A 241 -9.53 -20.87 -1.84
CA THR A 241 -8.68 -19.94 -1.09
C THR A 241 -7.66 -20.68 -0.23
N ARG A 242 -6.47 -20.10 -0.09
CA ARG A 242 -5.35 -20.60 0.70
C ARG A 242 -5.25 -19.89 2.06
N ALA A 243 -5.73 -18.65 2.12
CA ALA A 243 -5.75 -17.85 3.34
C ALA A 243 -7.07 -17.10 3.49
N CYS A 244 -7.42 -16.74 4.73
CA CYS A 244 -8.53 -15.87 5.06
C CYS A 244 -8.10 -14.82 6.06
N ILE A 245 -8.33 -13.54 5.73
CA ILE A 245 -8.21 -12.42 6.65
C ILE A 245 -9.54 -12.29 7.38
N LEU A 246 -9.50 -12.30 8.70
CA LEU A 246 -10.66 -12.10 9.57
C LEU A 246 -10.63 -10.67 10.10
N GLU A 247 -11.54 -9.82 9.64
CA GLU A 247 -11.75 -8.50 10.22
C GLU A 247 -12.65 -8.62 11.45
N THR A 248 -12.06 -8.52 12.64
CA THR A 248 -12.73 -8.76 13.91
C THR A 248 -12.94 -7.47 14.72
N TYR A 249 -13.58 -7.56 15.87
CA TYR A 249 -13.95 -6.39 16.68
C TYR A 249 -12.82 -5.94 17.61
N GLY A 250 -12.70 -4.63 17.80
CA GLY A 250 -11.83 -4.03 18.83
C GLY A 250 -10.40 -4.59 18.78
N SER A 251 -9.92 -5.12 19.88
CA SER A 251 -8.57 -5.70 20.00
C SER A 251 -8.45 -7.14 19.48
N GLY A 252 -9.27 -7.54 18.53
CA GLY A 252 -9.20 -8.88 17.93
C GLY A 252 -10.26 -9.87 18.44
N ASN A 253 -11.38 -9.36 18.96
CA ASN A 253 -12.48 -10.16 19.50
C ASN A 253 -13.45 -10.59 18.39
N ALA A 254 -14.03 -11.79 18.54
CA ALA A 254 -15.06 -12.31 17.65
C ALA A 254 -16.14 -13.06 18.44
N LEU A 255 -17.03 -13.78 17.75
CA LEU A 255 -18.07 -14.56 18.39
C LEU A 255 -17.44 -15.73 19.18
N SER A 256 -17.92 -15.96 20.41
CA SER A 256 -17.51 -17.06 21.29
C SER A 256 -18.42 -18.30 21.16
N ARG A 257 -19.10 -18.46 20.04
CA ARG A 257 -19.99 -19.60 19.75
C ARG A 257 -19.18 -20.81 19.30
N ASP A 258 -19.54 -21.99 19.77
CA ASP A 258 -18.84 -23.24 19.41
C ASP A 258 -18.74 -23.43 17.90
N TRP A 259 -19.86 -23.24 17.18
CA TRP A 259 -19.88 -23.37 15.73
C TRP A 259 -18.88 -22.43 15.02
N PHE A 260 -18.64 -21.22 15.58
CA PHE A 260 -17.71 -20.25 15.01
C PHE A 260 -16.27 -20.74 15.14
N LEU A 261 -15.92 -21.20 16.34
CA LEU A 261 -14.59 -21.74 16.63
C LEU A 261 -14.34 -23.07 15.89
N ASP A 262 -15.36 -23.93 15.75
CA ASP A 262 -15.25 -25.19 15.03
C ASP A 262 -14.96 -24.99 13.55
N ILE A 263 -15.59 -24.00 12.89
CA ILE A 263 -15.29 -23.66 11.49
C ILE A 263 -13.83 -23.17 11.35
N LEU A 264 -13.33 -22.36 12.28
CA LEU A 264 -11.93 -21.91 12.26
C LEU A 264 -10.95 -23.06 12.46
N ARG A 265 -11.23 -23.96 13.43
CA ARG A 265 -10.40 -25.17 13.65
C ARG A 265 -10.38 -26.09 12.43
N GLU A 266 -11.53 -26.29 11.79
CA GLU A 266 -11.64 -27.07 10.55
C GLU A 266 -10.77 -26.45 9.44
N ALA A 267 -10.89 -25.15 9.21
CA ALA A 267 -10.11 -24.44 8.20
C ALA A 267 -8.61 -24.48 8.52
N ALA A 268 -8.21 -24.20 9.75
CA ALA A 268 -6.81 -24.28 10.17
C ALA A 268 -6.26 -25.71 10.07
N GLY A 269 -7.06 -26.71 10.45
CA GLY A 269 -6.73 -28.14 10.35
C GLY A 269 -6.56 -28.63 8.91
N SER A 270 -7.26 -28.00 7.94
CA SER A 270 -7.06 -28.25 6.51
C SER A 270 -5.81 -27.54 5.94
N GLY A 271 -5.06 -26.84 6.78
CA GLY A 271 -3.84 -26.12 6.40
C GLY A 271 -4.06 -24.67 6.01
N LYS A 272 -5.27 -24.14 6.05
CA LYS A 272 -5.56 -22.74 5.69
C LYS A 272 -4.90 -21.76 6.66
N ILE A 273 -4.41 -20.66 6.14
CA ILE A 273 -3.84 -19.57 6.93
C ILE A 273 -4.97 -18.62 7.34
N LEU A 274 -5.14 -18.42 8.64
CA LEU A 274 -6.14 -17.50 9.19
C LEU A 274 -5.42 -16.34 9.88
N LEU A 275 -5.67 -15.12 9.43
CA LEU A 275 -5.03 -13.91 9.95
C LEU A 275 -6.09 -12.96 10.53
N ASN A 276 -5.97 -12.61 11.80
CA ASN A 276 -6.87 -11.71 12.50
C ASN A 276 -6.37 -10.26 12.38
N VAL A 277 -7.19 -9.39 11.80
CA VAL A 277 -7.00 -7.94 11.78
C VAL A 277 -8.19 -7.24 12.44
N THR A 278 -8.01 -6.00 12.91
CA THR A 278 -9.11 -5.26 13.53
C THR A 278 -9.91 -4.47 12.50
N GLN A 279 -11.23 -4.39 12.71
CA GLN A 279 -12.12 -3.46 11.98
C GLN A 279 -11.91 -2.01 12.40
N CYS A 280 -11.28 -1.78 13.55
CA CYS A 280 -10.98 -0.44 14.03
C CYS A 280 -9.90 0.19 13.16
N LYS A 281 -10.02 1.49 12.90
CA LYS A 281 -9.04 2.21 12.08
C LYS A 281 -7.68 2.36 12.78
N SER A 282 -7.67 2.36 14.11
CA SER A 282 -6.45 2.42 14.94
C SER A 282 -6.50 1.38 16.06
N GLY A 283 -5.34 1.05 16.61
CA GLY A 283 -5.17 0.06 17.65
C GLY A 283 -4.57 -1.24 17.15
N THR A 284 -4.48 -2.22 18.03
CA THR A 284 -3.78 -3.49 17.78
C THR A 284 -4.64 -4.68 18.14
N VAL A 285 -4.47 -5.77 17.41
CA VAL A 285 -5.00 -7.09 17.75
C VAL A 285 -4.13 -7.70 18.85
N ASN A 286 -4.70 -7.81 20.04
CA ASN A 286 -4.10 -8.50 21.19
C ASN A 286 -4.99 -9.65 21.62
N MET A 287 -4.74 -10.83 21.07
CA MET A 287 -5.56 -12.03 21.31
C MET A 287 -5.33 -12.64 22.70
N ASP A 288 -4.34 -12.19 23.45
CA ASP A 288 -4.08 -12.67 24.82
C ASP A 288 -4.83 -11.83 25.87
N LEU A 289 -5.44 -10.70 25.47
CA LEU A 289 -6.09 -9.77 26.39
C LEU A 289 -7.44 -10.30 26.90
N TYR A 290 -8.22 -10.98 26.07
CA TYR A 290 -9.56 -11.46 26.37
C TYR A 290 -9.73 -12.94 26.04
N ALA A 291 -10.63 -13.65 26.77
CA ALA A 291 -10.92 -15.06 26.54
C ALA A 291 -11.38 -15.37 25.10
N THR A 292 -12.10 -14.43 24.47
CA THR A 292 -12.54 -14.57 23.07
C THR A 292 -11.36 -14.52 22.11
N GLY A 293 -10.37 -13.65 22.32
CA GLY A 293 -9.13 -13.61 21.56
C GLY A 293 -8.30 -14.87 21.73
N ALA A 294 -8.12 -15.34 22.98
CA ALA A 294 -7.41 -16.57 23.29
C ALA A 294 -8.05 -17.79 22.60
N SER A 295 -9.39 -17.85 22.52
CA SER A 295 -10.11 -18.91 21.81
C SER A 295 -9.80 -18.91 20.30
N LEU A 296 -9.65 -17.73 19.65
CA LEU A 296 -9.23 -17.63 18.26
C LEU A 296 -7.81 -18.16 18.05
N LYS A 297 -6.88 -17.79 18.94
CA LYS A 297 -5.50 -18.28 18.91
C LYS A 297 -5.44 -19.81 19.02
N HIS A 298 -6.22 -20.40 19.96
CA HIS A 298 -6.34 -21.85 20.10
C HIS A 298 -7.00 -22.54 18.88
N ALA A 299 -7.81 -21.81 18.11
CA ALA A 299 -8.38 -22.29 16.87
C ALA A 299 -7.40 -22.17 15.66
N GLY A 300 -6.16 -21.73 15.89
CA GLY A 300 -5.12 -21.64 14.86
C GLY A 300 -5.09 -20.31 14.08
N VAL A 301 -5.73 -19.27 14.61
CA VAL A 301 -5.73 -17.92 14.02
C VAL A 301 -4.48 -17.16 14.46
N LEU A 302 -3.79 -16.52 13.51
CA LEU A 302 -2.62 -15.67 13.74
C LEU A 302 -3.05 -14.22 14.04
N SER A 303 -2.26 -13.50 14.83
CA SER A 303 -2.44 -12.07 15.06
C SER A 303 -1.81 -11.28 13.93
N GLY A 304 -2.56 -10.32 13.37
CA GLY A 304 -2.03 -9.29 12.46
C GLY A 304 -1.40 -8.10 13.19
N VAL A 305 -1.42 -8.10 14.53
CA VAL A 305 -0.94 -6.98 15.35
C VAL A 305 -1.72 -5.70 14.98
N ASP A 306 -1.09 -4.75 14.34
CA ASP A 306 -1.70 -3.48 13.90
C ASP A 306 -1.57 -3.25 12.38
N ILE A 307 -1.41 -4.35 11.63
CA ILE A 307 -1.39 -4.31 10.16
C ILE A 307 -2.74 -3.85 9.61
N THR A 308 -2.71 -3.07 8.54
CA THR A 308 -3.94 -2.73 7.81
C THR A 308 -4.43 -3.92 6.97
N THR A 309 -5.72 -3.97 6.62
CA THR A 309 -6.26 -5.01 5.75
C THR A 309 -5.55 -5.03 4.38
N GLU A 310 -5.24 -3.85 3.84
CA GLU A 310 -4.53 -3.66 2.57
C GLU A 310 -3.11 -4.26 2.63
N ALA A 311 -2.39 -3.97 3.70
CA ALA A 311 -1.05 -4.52 3.91
C ALA A 311 -1.06 -6.02 4.21
N ALA A 312 -2.05 -6.52 4.96
CA ALA A 312 -2.23 -7.94 5.22
C ALA A 312 -2.47 -8.72 3.92
N LEU A 313 -3.29 -8.17 3.02
CA LEU A 313 -3.56 -8.75 1.71
C LEU A 313 -2.28 -8.79 0.85
N GLY A 314 -1.59 -7.66 0.69
CA GLY A 314 -0.34 -7.59 -0.07
C GLY A 314 0.75 -8.50 0.49
N LYS A 315 0.91 -8.56 1.82
CA LYS A 315 1.87 -9.45 2.50
C LYS A 315 1.57 -10.93 2.21
N LEU A 316 0.30 -11.34 2.33
CA LEU A 316 -0.14 -12.70 2.02
C LEU A 316 0.13 -13.04 0.55
N PHE A 317 -0.28 -12.20 -0.39
CA PHE A 317 -0.04 -12.44 -1.83
C PHE A 317 1.45 -12.66 -2.13
N CYS A 318 2.31 -11.82 -1.58
CA CYS A 318 3.76 -11.94 -1.78
C CYS A 318 4.34 -13.19 -1.11
N LEU A 319 4.00 -13.47 0.14
CA LEU A 319 4.55 -14.60 0.88
C LEU A 319 4.09 -15.94 0.30
N MET A 320 2.80 -16.06 -0.01
CA MET A 320 2.26 -17.27 -0.63
C MET A 320 2.76 -17.48 -2.06
N GLY A 321 3.03 -16.38 -2.78
CA GLY A 321 3.67 -16.45 -4.09
C GLY A 321 5.12 -16.94 -4.04
N ARG A 322 5.84 -16.69 -2.94
CA ARG A 322 7.24 -17.12 -2.72
C ARG A 322 7.36 -18.58 -2.31
N ASN A 323 6.42 -19.08 -1.52
CA ASN A 323 6.55 -20.39 -0.90
C ASN A 323 5.21 -21.08 -0.74
N ASP A 324 5.17 -22.35 -1.16
CA ASP A 324 3.98 -23.17 -1.04
C ASP A 324 3.81 -23.78 0.36
N ASN A 325 4.83 -23.69 1.24
CA ASN A 325 4.77 -24.16 2.62
C ASN A 325 4.03 -23.13 3.50
N ASN A 326 2.83 -23.47 3.96
CA ASN A 326 2.01 -22.61 4.79
C ASN A 326 2.62 -22.31 6.16
N ASP A 327 3.40 -23.20 6.75
CA ASP A 327 4.04 -22.95 8.06
C ASP A 327 5.17 -21.92 7.93
N TRP A 328 5.90 -21.94 6.82
CA TRP A 328 6.85 -20.87 6.50
C TRP A 328 6.12 -19.53 6.32
N VAL A 329 5.00 -19.51 5.59
CA VAL A 329 4.19 -18.28 5.39
C VAL A 329 3.69 -17.75 6.74
N LYS A 330 3.13 -18.61 7.61
CA LYS A 330 2.69 -18.25 8.96
C LYS A 330 3.83 -17.60 9.77
N THR A 331 5.02 -18.23 9.77
CA THR A 331 6.21 -17.68 10.46
C THR A 331 6.61 -16.30 9.94
N MET A 332 6.51 -16.08 8.63
CA MET A 332 6.86 -14.80 8.02
C MET A 332 5.78 -13.72 8.22
N LEU A 333 4.51 -14.10 8.38
CA LEU A 333 3.43 -13.17 8.70
C LEU A 333 3.61 -12.49 10.05
N GLU A 334 4.18 -13.17 11.03
CA GLU A 334 4.43 -12.64 12.38
C GLU A 334 5.65 -11.69 12.45
N LYS A 335 6.45 -11.61 11.37
CA LYS A 335 7.64 -10.74 11.32
C LYS A 335 7.31 -9.38 10.68
N ASP A 336 7.92 -8.32 11.21
CA ASP A 336 8.00 -7.03 10.53
C ASP A 336 8.98 -7.14 9.35
N LEU A 337 8.49 -7.10 8.13
CA LEU A 337 9.29 -7.22 6.91
C LEU A 337 9.74 -5.85 6.40
N CYS A 338 8.81 -4.90 6.29
CA CYS A 338 9.04 -3.59 5.73
C CYS A 338 8.28 -2.46 6.46
N GLY A 339 8.04 -2.62 7.77
CA GLY A 339 7.43 -1.60 8.62
C GLY A 339 5.91 -1.65 8.67
N GLU A 340 5.31 -2.76 8.25
CA GLU A 340 3.86 -2.94 8.18
C GLU A 340 3.19 -3.22 9.52
N ILE A 341 3.96 -3.62 10.53
CA ILE A 341 3.50 -3.85 11.91
C ILE A 341 4.42 -3.11 12.90
N SER A 342 3.87 -2.70 14.03
CA SER A 342 4.63 -2.16 15.15
C SER A 342 5.35 -3.28 15.91
N LYS A 343 6.53 -2.95 16.48
CA LYS A 343 7.34 -3.88 17.30
C LYS A 343 6.86 -3.88 18.74
#